data_c61585111402bcbf903b3acd9763ace3
#
_entry.id   c61585111402bcbf903b3acd9763ace3
#
_cell.length_a   1.000
_cell.length_b   1.000
_cell.length_c   1.000
_cell.angle_alpha   90.00
_cell.angle_beta   90.00
_cell.angle_gamma   90.00
#
_symmetry.space_group_name_H-M   'P 1'
#
loop_
_entity.id
_entity.type
_entity.pdbx_description
1 polymer ?
#
loop_
_entity_poly.entity_id
_entity_poly.type
_entity_poly.pdbx_seq_one_letter_code
_entity_poly.pdbx_strand_id
1 'polypeptide(L)'
;AWALKHSKRIKRLVILNTAAFPLPKTKKIPWQLKLGRDSALGTLLIRGINAFAGGAVRDGVVTKMPKDVGNAYVAPFDSWANRISTSRFVQDIPLSADDAAWSLVEASEKCLHQYADRPIFSGWGLQDFVVDKHFLKVFQDNFPKAEQHIFEDAGHYVLEDKYKVLVPAIRKFLDVNATR
;
A
#
# COMPACT_ATOMS: atom_id res chain seq x y z
N ALA A 1 -5.34 -7.57 -9.07
CA ALA A 1 -6.21 -8.63 -9.62
C ALA A 1 -7.25 -8.08 -10.60
N TRP A 2 -8.16 -7.19 -10.17
CA TRP A 2 -9.23 -6.67 -11.04
C TRP A 2 -8.68 -5.93 -12.27
N ALA A 3 -7.70 -5.07 -12.09
CA ALA A 3 -7.05 -4.33 -13.16
C ALA A 3 -6.44 -5.23 -14.25
N LEU A 4 -5.87 -6.38 -13.87
CA LEU A 4 -5.31 -7.35 -14.84
C LEU A 4 -6.38 -7.86 -15.81
N LYS A 5 -7.56 -8.19 -15.28
CA LYS A 5 -8.67 -8.73 -16.08
C LYS A 5 -9.38 -7.66 -16.91
N HIS A 6 -9.31 -6.40 -16.49
CA HIS A 6 -10.08 -5.29 -17.05
C HIS A 6 -9.20 -4.12 -17.50
N SER A 7 -8.00 -4.39 -18.03
CA SER A 7 -7.02 -3.35 -18.37
C SER A 7 -7.58 -2.27 -19.30
N LYS A 8 -8.44 -2.62 -20.24
CA LYS A 8 -9.10 -1.66 -21.15
C LYS A 8 -9.98 -0.63 -20.43
N ARG A 9 -10.44 -0.92 -19.21
CA ARG A 9 -11.27 -0.02 -18.39
C ARG A 9 -10.43 0.95 -17.54
N ILE A 10 -9.13 0.70 -17.40
CA ILE A 10 -8.22 1.58 -16.67
C ILE A 10 -7.71 2.64 -17.63
N LYS A 11 -8.02 3.89 -17.37
CA LYS A 11 -7.62 5.01 -18.22
C LYS A 11 -6.38 5.74 -17.69
N ARG A 12 -6.22 5.77 -16.39
CA ARG A 12 -5.14 6.42 -15.65
C ARG A 12 -4.93 5.74 -14.30
N LEU A 13 -3.76 5.94 -13.70
CA LEU A 13 -3.40 5.33 -12.42
C LEU A 13 -2.93 6.40 -11.43
N VAL A 14 -3.35 6.27 -10.19
CA VAL A 14 -2.77 6.98 -9.03
C VAL A 14 -2.21 5.90 -8.11
N ILE A 15 -0.90 5.93 -7.88
CA ILE A 15 -0.16 4.94 -7.11
C ILE A 15 0.44 5.63 -5.89
N LEU A 16 0.11 5.13 -4.70
CA LEU A 16 0.58 5.67 -3.43
C LEU A 16 1.07 4.52 -2.57
N ASN A 17 2.27 4.60 -2.03
CA ASN A 17 2.91 3.60 -1.13
C ASN A 17 2.26 2.21 -1.15
N THR A 18 2.44 1.46 -2.22
CA THR A 18 1.77 0.17 -2.44
C THR A 18 2.66 -0.84 -3.16
N ALA A 19 2.17 -2.07 -3.31
CA ALA A 19 2.79 -3.12 -4.08
C ALA A 19 1.78 -3.74 -5.07
N ALA A 20 2.27 -4.11 -6.26
CA ALA A 20 1.52 -4.86 -7.26
C ALA A 20 2.38 -6.00 -7.85
N PHE A 21 3.38 -6.45 -7.12
CA PHE A 21 4.39 -7.44 -7.51
C PHE A 21 4.91 -8.15 -6.25
N PRO A 22 5.60 -9.29 -6.39
CA PRO A 22 6.23 -9.99 -5.27
C PRO A 22 7.21 -9.10 -4.50
N LEU A 23 7.48 -9.45 -3.25
CA LEU A 23 8.45 -8.75 -2.43
C LEU A 23 9.79 -8.63 -3.18
N PRO A 24 10.32 -7.39 -3.38
CA PRO A 24 11.61 -7.22 -4.05
C PRO A 24 12.73 -8.00 -3.32
N LYS A 25 13.58 -8.70 -4.08
CA LYS A 25 14.66 -9.55 -3.51
C LYS A 25 15.62 -8.79 -2.58
N THR A 26 15.71 -7.48 -2.75
CA THR A 26 16.53 -6.57 -1.94
C THR A 26 15.89 -6.15 -0.63
N LYS A 27 14.58 -6.42 -0.45
CA LYS A 27 13.81 -6.06 0.74
C LYS A 27 13.77 -7.21 1.73
N LYS A 28 14.18 -6.94 2.97
CA LYS A 28 13.97 -7.88 4.09
C LYS A 28 12.53 -7.77 4.60
N ILE A 29 11.91 -8.91 4.89
CA ILE A 29 10.57 -8.95 5.48
C ILE A 29 10.65 -8.36 6.90
N PRO A 30 9.83 -7.35 7.24
CA PRO A 30 9.73 -6.84 8.60
C PRO A 30 9.33 -7.96 9.57
N TRP A 31 10.04 -8.09 10.68
CA TRP A 31 9.76 -9.15 11.65
C TRP A 31 8.36 -9.08 12.26
N GLN A 32 7.83 -7.86 12.40
CA GLN A 32 6.47 -7.61 12.88
C GLN A 32 5.43 -8.24 11.92
N LEU A 33 5.65 -8.09 10.60
CA LEU A 33 4.79 -8.70 9.59
C LEU A 33 4.84 -10.22 9.70
N LYS A 34 6.04 -10.79 9.81
CA LYS A 34 6.23 -12.22 9.96
C LYS A 34 5.57 -12.77 11.23
N LEU A 35 5.73 -12.08 12.35
CA LEU A 35 5.05 -12.43 13.60
C LEU A 35 3.52 -12.43 13.44
N GLY A 36 2.96 -11.35 12.88
CA GLY A 36 1.51 -11.20 12.69
C GLY A 36 0.92 -12.26 11.74
N ARG A 37 1.67 -12.61 10.69
CA ARG A 37 1.25 -13.53 9.64
C ARG A 37 1.36 -15.01 10.05
N ASP A 38 2.49 -15.39 10.63
CA ASP A 38 2.91 -16.80 10.72
C ASP A 38 2.73 -17.38 12.13
N SER A 39 2.17 -16.64 13.10
CA SER A 39 2.06 -17.12 14.47
C SER A 39 0.69 -16.94 15.12
N ALA A 40 0.35 -17.85 16.05
CA ALA A 40 -0.82 -17.73 16.90
C ALA A 40 -0.76 -16.47 17.80
N LEU A 41 0.45 -16.11 18.28
CA LEU A 41 0.66 -14.90 19.06
C LEU A 41 0.35 -13.64 18.24
N GLY A 42 0.77 -13.60 16.98
CA GLY A 42 0.44 -12.49 16.06
C GLY A 42 -1.07 -12.36 15.87
N THR A 43 -1.77 -13.47 15.65
CA THR A 43 -3.24 -13.48 15.58
C THR A 43 -3.88 -12.96 16.87
N LEU A 44 -3.38 -13.38 18.04
CA LEU A 44 -3.88 -12.90 19.34
C LEU A 44 -3.65 -11.38 19.51
N LEU A 45 -2.48 -10.86 19.15
CA LEU A 45 -2.17 -9.43 19.23
C LEU A 45 -3.07 -8.61 18.27
N ILE A 46 -3.22 -9.07 17.04
CA ILE A 46 -4.06 -8.39 16.05
C ILE A 46 -5.53 -8.37 16.50
N ARG A 47 -6.08 -9.53 16.87
CA ARG A 47 -7.49 -9.62 17.21
C ARG A 47 -7.81 -9.19 18.65
N GLY A 48 -6.90 -9.42 19.61
CA GLY A 48 -7.12 -9.10 21.02
C GLY A 48 -6.99 -7.61 21.31
N ILE A 49 -5.88 -7.01 20.93
CA ILE A 49 -5.57 -5.60 21.28
C ILE A 49 -5.50 -4.67 20.06
N ASN A 50 -5.97 -5.11 18.91
CA ASN A 50 -5.96 -4.32 17.66
C ASN A 50 -4.54 -3.84 17.25
N ALA A 51 -3.53 -4.67 17.48
CA ALA A 51 -2.14 -4.28 17.32
C ALA A 51 -1.79 -3.83 15.89
N PHE A 52 -2.45 -4.39 14.86
CA PHE A 52 -2.15 -4.03 13.48
C PHE A 52 -2.73 -2.67 13.09
N ALA A 53 -4.05 -2.45 13.25
CA ALA A 53 -4.67 -1.18 12.88
C ALA A 53 -4.20 -0.03 13.79
N GLY A 54 -4.08 -0.28 15.11
CA GLY A 54 -3.53 0.71 16.06
C GLY A 54 -2.06 1.01 15.79
N GLY A 55 -1.26 0.00 15.44
CA GLY A 55 0.13 0.17 15.02
C GLY A 55 0.25 0.99 13.73
N ALA A 56 -0.59 0.71 12.73
CA ALA A 56 -0.60 1.42 11.46
C ALA A 56 -0.91 2.93 11.63
N VAL A 57 -1.86 3.28 12.50
CA VAL A 57 -2.18 4.69 12.82
C VAL A 57 -1.00 5.41 13.48
N ARG A 58 -0.22 4.72 14.32
CA ARG A 58 0.92 5.29 15.04
C ARG A 58 2.18 5.34 14.17
N ASP A 59 2.50 4.24 13.50
CA ASP A 59 3.80 4.00 12.86
C ASP A 59 3.75 4.17 11.33
N GLY A 60 2.54 4.25 10.75
CA GLY A 60 2.35 4.44 9.31
C GLY A 60 2.47 5.90 8.84
N VAL A 61 2.62 6.84 9.76
CA VAL A 61 2.80 8.28 9.50
C VAL A 61 4.07 8.80 10.15
N VAL A 62 4.62 9.86 9.61
CA VAL A 62 5.71 10.64 10.22
C VAL A 62 5.13 11.74 11.11
N THR A 63 4.12 12.43 10.61
CA THR A 63 3.40 13.45 11.37
C THR A 63 2.25 12.78 12.14
N LYS A 64 2.26 12.93 13.47
CA LYS A 64 1.21 12.33 14.31
C LYS A 64 -0.18 12.69 13.82
N MET A 65 -1.00 11.68 13.55
CA MET A 65 -2.41 11.88 13.18
C MET A 65 -3.19 12.62 14.28
N PRO A 66 -4.11 13.53 13.91
CA PRO A 66 -5.13 14.02 14.82
C PRO A 66 -5.90 12.84 15.45
N LYS A 67 -6.30 12.99 16.71
CA LYS A 67 -6.91 11.89 17.47
C LYS A 67 -8.22 11.39 16.85
N ASP A 68 -9.02 12.29 16.31
CA ASP A 68 -10.28 11.99 15.62
C ASP A 68 -10.05 11.21 14.32
N VAL A 69 -9.03 11.58 13.53
CA VAL A 69 -8.62 10.85 12.33
C VAL A 69 -8.12 9.45 12.69
N GLY A 70 -7.21 9.34 13.67
CA GLY A 70 -6.71 8.03 14.11
C GLY A 70 -7.83 7.13 14.66
N ASN A 71 -8.78 7.69 15.40
CA ASN A 71 -9.96 6.97 15.88
C ASN A 71 -10.83 6.47 14.72
N ALA A 72 -11.02 7.27 13.66
CA ALA A 72 -11.78 6.86 12.48
C ALA A 72 -11.14 5.66 11.76
N TYR A 73 -9.80 5.62 11.66
CA TYR A 73 -9.08 4.48 11.09
C TYR A 73 -9.27 3.17 11.86
N VAL A 74 -9.36 3.22 13.20
CA VAL A 74 -9.50 2.02 14.03
C VAL A 74 -10.97 1.65 14.33
N ALA A 75 -11.91 2.55 14.11
CA ALA A 75 -13.33 2.35 14.43
C ALA A 75 -13.94 1.07 13.82
N PRO A 76 -13.65 0.67 12.56
CA PRO A 76 -14.19 -0.58 12.00
C PRO A 76 -13.66 -1.84 12.70
N PHE A 77 -12.58 -1.74 13.46
CA PHE A 77 -11.87 -2.83 14.12
C PHE A 77 -12.05 -2.80 15.64
N ASP A 78 -13.28 -2.57 16.10
CA ASP A 78 -13.65 -2.33 17.49
C ASP A 78 -13.72 -3.59 18.37
N SER A 79 -13.87 -4.75 17.77
CA SER A 79 -14.09 -6.03 18.46
C SER A 79 -13.20 -7.16 17.94
N TRP A 80 -13.06 -8.23 18.73
CA TRP A 80 -12.42 -9.45 18.32
C TRP A 80 -12.99 -10.02 17.00
N ALA A 81 -14.31 -9.97 16.84
CA ALA A 81 -14.97 -10.45 15.64
C ALA A 81 -14.63 -9.59 14.42
N ASN A 82 -14.70 -8.27 14.53
CA ASN A 82 -14.46 -7.35 13.43
C ASN A 82 -12.98 -7.33 12.98
N ARG A 83 -12.04 -7.62 13.89
CA ARG A 83 -10.60 -7.73 13.59
C ARG A 83 -10.22 -8.99 12.83
N ILE A 84 -11.14 -9.91 12.57
CA ILE A 84 -10.87 -11.10 11.75
C ILE A 84 -10.41 -10.71 10.34
N SER A 85 -10.99 -9.66 9.76
CA SER A 85 -10.63 -9.15 8.44
C SER A 85 -9.15 -8.74 8.38
N THR A 86 -8.70 -7.95 9.35
CA THR A 86 -7.30 -7.51 9.45
C THR A 86 -6.35 -8.69 9.63
N SER A 87 -6.71 -9.64 10.52
CA SER A 87 -5.90 -10.84 10.76
C SER A 87 -5.75 -11.69 9.50
N ARG A 88 -6.84 -11.92 8.78
CA ARG A 88 -6.82 -12.69 7.53
C ARG A 88 -6.08 -11.96 6.42
N PHE A 89 -6.25 -10.64 6.31
CA PHE A 89 -5.52 -9.83 5.35
C PHE A 89 -4.00 -9.94 5.54
N VAL A 90 -3.53 -9.89 6.80
CA VAL A 90 -2.10 -10.06 7.11
C VAL A 90 -1.61 -11.46 6.76
N GLN A 91 -2.42 -12.51 7.04
CA GLN A 91 -2.12 -13.90 6.70
C GLN A 91 -2.05 -14.15 5.18
N ASP A 92 -2.82 -13.41 4.39
CA ASP A 92 -2.87 -13.54 2.93
C ASP A 92 -1.74 -12.82 2.19
N ILE A 93 -0.89 -12.03 2.88
CA ILE A 93 0.24 -11.34 2.24
C ILE A 93 1.21 -12.38 1.67
N PRO A 94 1.44 -12.44 0.34
CA PRO A 94 2.31 -13.43 -0.26
C PRO A 94 3.77 -13.06 -0.04
N LEU A 95 4.50 -13.91 0.68
CA LEU A 95 5.92 -13.74 0.96
C LEU A 95 6.80 -14.79 0.26
N SER A 96 6.20 -15.89 -0.20
CA SER A 96 6.88 -16.98 -0.89
C SER A 96 5.99 -17.58 -1.98
N ALA A 97 6.60 -18.37 -2.86
CA ALA A 97 5.90 -19.06 -3.96
C ALA A 97 4.85 -20.07 -3.48
N ASP A 98 4.94 -20.54 -2.25
CA ASP A 98 3.99 -21.48 -1.65
C ASP A 98 2.70 -20.79 -1.17
N ASP A 99 2.68 -19.46 -1.11
CA ASP A 99 1.52 -18.69 -0.64
C ASP A 99 0.44 -18.63 -1.72
N ALA A 100 -0.82 -18.81 -1.33
CA ALA A 100 -1.97 -18.88 -2.24
C ALA A 100 -2.10 -17.65 -3.17
N ALA A 101 -1.77 -16.45 -2.68
CA ALA A 101 -1.83 -15.22 -3.46
C ALA A 101 -0.58 -14.94 -4.33
N TRP A 102 0.47 -15.77 -4.24
CA TRP A 102 1.74 -15.53 -4.94
C TRP A 102 1.56 -15.44 -6.47
N SER A 103 0.89 -16.42 -7.07
CA SER A 103 0.65 -16.44 -8.51
C SER A 103 -0.07 -15.20 -9.01
N LEU A 104 -0.93 -14.60 -8.18
CA LEU A 104 -1.66 -13.38 -8.50
C LEU A 104 -0.73 -12.15 -8.52
N VAL A 105 0.16 -11.98 -7.55
CA VAL A 105 1.09 -10.85 -7.54
C VAL A 105 2.17 -11.00 -8.59
N GLU A 106 2.62 -12.24 -8.88
CA GLU A 106 3.52 -12.52 -9.98
C GLU A 106 2.89 -12.21 -11.35
N ALA A 107 1.62 -12.59 -11.55
CA ALA A 107 0.88 -12.21 -12.74
C ALA A 107 0.69 -10.69 -12.85
N SER A 108 0.51 -10.00 -11.70
CA SER A 108 0.43 -8.54 -11.66
C SER A 108 1.72 -7.89 -12.14
N GLU A 109 2.86 -8.36 -11.67
CA GLU A 109 4.19 -7.88 -12.11
C GLU A 109 4.37 -8.01 -13.62
N LYS A 110 4.12 -9.21 -14.15
CA LYS A 110 4.22 -9.49 -15.59
C LYS A 110 3.33 -8.61 -16.46
N CYS A 111 2.25 -8.07 -15.90
CA CYS A 111 1.27 -7.25 -16.61
C CYS A 111 1.43 -5.74 -16.39
N LEU A 112 2.39 -5.28 -15.58
CA LEU A 112 2.58 -3.84 -15.32
C LEU A 112 2.82 -3.05 -16.61
N HIS A 113 3.60 -3.58 -17.54
CA HIS A 113 3.96 -2.95 -18.81
C HIS A 113 2.74 -2.53 -19.66
N GLN A 114 1.59 -3.20 -19.52
CA GLN A 114 0.36 -2.85 -20.27
C GLN A 114 -0.22 -1.47 -19.89
N TYR A 115 0.31 -0.85 -18.83
CA TYR A 115 -0.10 0.48 -18.38
C TYR A 115 0.92 1.57 -18.70
N ALA A 116 2.08 1.22 -19.30
CA ALA A 116 3.20 2.15 -19.52
C ALA A 116 2.86 3.36 -20.40
N ASP A 117 1.87 3.22 -21.29
CA ASP A 117 1.40 4.30 -22.19
C ASP A 117 0.27 5.15 -21.57
N ARG A 118 -0.11 4.88 -20.34
CA ARG A 118 -1.20 5.60 -19.67
C ARG A 118 -0.68 6.69 -18.75
N PRO A 119 -1.49 7.74 -18.50
CA PRO A 119 -1.15 8.70 -17.47
C PRO A 119 -1.04 8.02 -16.11
N ILE A 120 0.09 8.19 -15.44
CA ILE A 120 0.36 7.63 -14.12
C ILE A 120 0.86 8.73 -13.21
N PHE A 121 0.26 8.84 -12.03
CA PHE A 121 0.69 9.65 -10.91
C PHE A 121 1.24 8.74 -9.82
N SER A 122 2.39 9.07 -9.25
CA SER A 122 2.99 8.36 -8.12
C SER A 122 3.28 9.31 -6.97
N GLY A 123 2.69 9.05 -5.78
CA GLY A 123 3.00 9.75 -4.54
C GLY A 123 3.65 8.79 -3.56
N TRP A 124 4.85 9.12 -3.02
CA TRP A 124 5.61 8.17 -2.22
C TRP A 124 6.28 8.79 -1.00
N GLY A 125 6.02 8.22 0.18
CA GLY A 125 6.73 8.53 1.41
C GLY A 125 7.92 7.59 1.60
N LEU A 126 9.12 8.14 1.74
CA LEU A 126 10.36 7.35 1.86
C LEU A 126 10.60 6.77 3.26
N GLN A 127 9.85 7.22 4.27
CA GLN A 127 9.91 6.66 5.63
C GLN A 127 8.94 5.49 5.85
N ASP A 128 8.33 4.99 4.78
CA ASP A 128 7.55 3.75 4.84
C ASP A 128 8.47 2.56 5.11
N PHE A 129 8.31 1.90 6.26
CA PHE A 129 9.10 0.74 6.63
C PHE A 129 8.60 -0.57 5.99
N VAL A 130 7.38 -0.57 5.44
CA VAL A 130 6.75 -1.72 4.78
C VAL A 130 7.01 -1.68 3.27
N VAL A 131 6.51 -0.63 2.61
CA VAL A 131 6.58 -0.45 1.15
C VAL A 131 7.53 0.70 0.84
N ASP A 132 8.82 0.45 1.03
CA ASP A 132 9.89 1.43 0.99
C ASP A 132 10.42 1.75 -0.43
N LYS A 133 11.58 2.39 -0.50
CA LYS A 133 12.25 2.73 -1.75
C LYS A 133 12.51 1.56 -2.71
N HIS A 134 12.57 0.32 -2.21
CA HIS A 134 12.76 -0.85 -3.07
C HIS A 134 11.53 -1.13 -3.92
N PHE A 135 10.34 -0.88 -3.37
CA PHE A 135 9.08 -0.95 -4.11
C PHE A 135 8.92 0.24 -5.07
N LEU A 136 9.25 1.45 -4.61
CA LEU A 136 9.25 2.63 -5.47
C LEU A 136 10.11 2.42 -6.72
N LYS A 137 11.31 1.85 -6.56
CA LYS A 137 12.22 1.56 -7.67
C LYS A 137 11.58 0.68 -8.74
N VAL A 138 10.85 -0.37 -8.35
CA VAL A 138 10.15 -1.24 -9.30
C VAL A 138 9.10 -0.46 -10.08
N PHE A 139 8.34 0.42 -9.44
CA PHE A 139 7.38 1.28 -10.14
C PHE A 139 8.06 2.28 -11.07
N GLN A 140 9.16 2.89 -10.65
CA GLN A 140 9.95 3.81 -11.48
C GLN A 140 10.49 3.13 -12.75
N ASP A 141 10.98 1.89 -12.62
CA ASP A 141 11.52 1.13 -13.75
C ASP A 141 10.40 0.74 -14.74
N ASN A 142 9.22 0.41 -14.26
CA ASN A 142 8.08 0.06 -15.12
C ASN A 142 7.39 1.32 -15.70
N PHE A 143 7.44 2.46 -15.01
CA PHE A 143 6.72 3.68 -15.37
C PHE A 143 7.62 4.92 -15.36
N PRO A 144 8.65 4.99 -16.22
CA PRO A 144 9.62 6.09 -16.21
C PRO A 144 9.01 7.45 -16.59
N LYS A 145 7.82 7.46 -17.21
CA LYS A 145 7.08 8.69 -17.57
C LYS A 145 6.05 9.11 -16.52
N ALA A 146 5.93 8.40 -15.40
CA ALA A 146 4.97 8.75 -14.35
C ALA A 146 5.30 10.13 -13.75
N GLU A 147 4.26 10.91 -13.46
CA GLU A 147 4.38 12.11 -12.62
C GLU A 147 4.69 11.66 -11.19
N GLN A 148 5.85 12.04 -10.65
CA GLN A 148 6.34 11.56 -9.38
C GLN A 148 6.38 12.65 -8.32
N HIS A 149 5.82 12.36 -7.15
CA HIS A 149 5.86 13.18 -5.95
C HIS A 149 6.46 12.35 -4.80
N ILE A 150 7.75 12.55 -4.52
CA ILE A 150 8.51 11.77 -3.52
C ILE A 150 8.78 12.65 -2.31
N PHE A 151 8.49 12.13 -1.11
CA PHE A 151 8.59 12.85 0.15
C PHE A 151 9.53 12.11 1.11
N GLU A 152 10.62 12.76 1.49
CA GLU A 152 11.58 12.23 2.46
C GLU A 152 11.02 12.19 3.89
N ASP A 153 10.00 12.99 4.15
CA ASP A 153 9.34 13.21 5.43
C ASP A 153 7.87 12.73 5.44
N ALA A 154 7.59 11.59 4.80
CA ALA A 154 6.29 10.93 4.82
C ALA A 154 6.43 9.41 4.97
N GLY A 155 5.47 8.78 5.64
CA GLY A 155 5.38 7.34 5.88
C GLY A 155 4.46 6.60 4.89
N HIS A 156 3.96 5.46 5.34
CA HIS A 156 3.05 4.60 4.58
C HIS A 156 1.72 5.31 4.22
N TYR A 157 1.14 6.02 5.17
CA TYR A 157 -0.05 6.82 4.95
C TYR A 157 0.33 8.20 4.38
N VAL A 158 0.96 8.19 3.20
CA VAL A 158 1.49 9.41 2.56
C VAL A 158 0.40 10.48 2.34
N LEU A 159 -0.86 10.09 2.16
CA LEU A 159 -1.97 11.03 2.08
C LEU A 159 -2.22 11.75 3.40
N GLU A 160 -2.05 11.09 4.54
CA GLU A 160 -2.20 11.73 5.85
C GLU A 160 -1.05 12.71 6.12
N ASP A 161 0.18 12.32 5.80
CA ASP A 161 1.35 13.17 5.96
C ASP A 161 1.38 14.36 4.99
N LYS A 162 0.89 14.19 3.76
CA LYS A 162 1.08 15.14 2.64
C LYS A 162 -0.21 15.54 1.93
N TYR A 163 -1.38 15.44 2.57
CA TYR A 163 -2.67 15.74 1.94
C TYR A 163 -2.76 17.14 1.34
N LYS A 164 -2.14 18.15 1.96
CA LYS A 164 -2.13 19.55 1.47
C LYS A 164 -1.44 19.69 0.12
N VAL A 165 -0.50 18.83 -0.20
CA VAL A 165 0.25 18.82 -1.46
C VAL A 165 -0.33 17.78 -2.42
N LEU A 166 -0.55 16.56 -1.95
CA LEU A 166 -0.98 15.44 -2.79
C LEU A 166 -2.40 15.60 -3.32
N VAL A 167 -3.34 16.05 -2.49
CA VAL A 167 -4.74 16.16 -2.93
C VAL A 167 -4.91 17.17 -4.08
N PRO A 168 -4.35 18.39 -4.03
CA PRO A 168 -4.38 19.32 -5.17
C PRO A 168 -3.65 18.76 -6.41
N ALA A 169 -2.48 18.13 -6.22
CA ALA A 169 -1.71 17.55 -7.32
C ALA A 169 -2.47 16.42 -8.02
N ILE A 170 -3.06 15.49 -7.24
CA ILE A 170 -3.89 14.40 -7.79
C ILE A 170 -5.11 14.96 -8.53
N ARG A 171 -5.79 15.97 -7.99
CA ARG A 171 -6.92 16.62 -8.69
C ARG A 171 -6.48 17.20 -10.02
N LYS A 172 -5.40 18.00 -10.04
CA LYS A 172 -4.83 18.55 -11.27
C LYS A 172 -4.48 17.46 -12.28
N PHE A 173 -3.81 16.38 -11.83
CA PHE A 173 -3.50 15.22 -12.67
C PHE A 173 -4.76 14.59 -13.27
N LEU A 174 -5.82 14.43 -12.48
CA LEU A 174 -7.08 13.86 -12.94
C LEU A 174 -7.81 14.77 -13.93
N ASP A 175 -7.75 16.09 -13.76
CA ASP A 175 -8.39 17.06 -14.65
C ASP A 175 -7.66 17.14 -16.00
N VAL A 176 -6.33 17.22 -15.99
CA VAL A 176 -5.51 17.25 -17.21
C VAL A 176 -5.65 15.98 -18.03
N ASN A 177 -5.82 14.84 -17.36
CA ASN A 177 -6.00 13.53 -17.98
C ASN A 177 -7.46 13.08 -17.98
N ALA A 178 -8.42 14.02 -18.01
CA ALA A 178 -9.84 13.69 -18.06
C ALA A 178 -10.15 12.84 -19.30
N THR A 179 -10.86 11.73 -19.07
CA THR A 179 -11.34 10.87 -20.17
C THR A 179 -12.78 11.26 -20.51
N ARG A 180 -12.98 11.67 -21.73
CA ARG A 180 -14.33 11.84 -22.30
C ARG A 180 -15.02 10.49 -22.51
#